data_7b7ce404208ea869bab7e41d5af70361
#
_entry.id   7b7ce404208ea869bab7e41d5af70361
#
_cell.length_a   1.000
_cell.length_b   1.000
_cell.length_c   1.000
_cell.angle_alpha   90.00
_cell.angle_beta   90.00
_cell.angle_gamma   90.00
#
_symmetry.space_group_name_H-M   'P 1'
#
loop_
_entity.id
_entity.type
_entity.pdbx_description
1 polymer ?
#
loop_
_entity_poly.entity_id
_entity_poly.type
_entity_poly.pdbx_seq_one_letter_code
_entity_poly.pdbx_strand_id
1 'polypeptide(L)'
;MLEDIDFVWNVHQYKWERRLKELEAFYEVNGHTNVPNKGNNKSLLTWIRRQKSEYQKFIAGEKSKMDEERAILLRKAGLDLDSA
;
A
#
# COMPACT_ATOMS: atom_id res chain seq x y z
N MET A 1 10.58 -14.86 -22.28
CA MET A 1 11.35 -14.72 -21.05
C MET A 1 10.63 -15.32 -19.88
N LEU A 2 11.38 -15.97 -19.03
CA LEU A 2 10.78 -16.62 -17.87
C LEU A 2 10.21 -15.62 -16.89
N GLU A 3 10.86 -14.50 -16.78
CA GLU A 3 10.41 -13.45 -15.87
C GLU A 3 9.03 -12.94 -16.24
N ASP A 4 8.74 -12.91 -17.53
CA ASP A 4 7.44 -12.45 -17.99
C ASP A 4 6.33 -13.37 -17.51
N ILE A 5 6.63 -14.65 -17.44
CA ILE A 5 5.65 -15.62 -16.97
C ILE A 5 5.38 -15.37 -15.49
N ASP A 6 6.39 -15.04 -14.74
CA ASP A 6 6.23 -14.76 -13.32
C ASP A 6 5.31 -13.57 -13.08
N PHE A 7 5.41 -12.57 -13.92
CA PHE A 7 4.51 -11.42 -13.81
C PHE A 7 3.05 -11.81 -13.91
N VAL A 8 2.74 -12.74 -14.76
CA VAL A 8 1.36 -13.16 -14.95
C VAL A 8 0.79 -13.74 -13.67
N TRP A 9 1.60 -14.44 -12.91
CA TRP A 9 1.15 -15.04 -11.66
C TRP A 9 0.83 -14.02 -10.59
N ASN A 10 1.47 -12.86 -10.64
CA ASN A 10 1.41 -11.89 -9.55
C ASN A 10 0.57 -10.68 -9.88
N VAL A 11 -0.61 -10.90 -10.42
CA VAL A 11 -1.52 -9.81 -10.75
C VAL A 11 -1.85 -8.98 -9.51
N HIS A 12 -2.11 -9.65 -8.38
CA HIS A 12 -2.44 -8.94 -7.14
C HIS A 12 -1.25 -8.15 -6.61
N GLN A 13 -0.06 -8.73 -6.72
CA GLN A 13 1.16 -8.04 -6.30
C GLN A 13 1.40 -6.83 -7.17
N TYR A 14 1.19 -6.96 -8.47
CA TYR A 14 1.37 -5.85 -9.40
C TYR A 14 0.41 -4.69 -9.07
N LYS A 15 -0.86 -5.01 -8.79
CA LYS A 15 -1.83 -3.98 -8.44
C LYS A 15 -1.45 -3.29 -7.14
N TRP A 16 -0.97 -4.06 -6.18
CA TRP A 16 -0.55 -3.51 -4.91
C TRP A 16 0.62 -2.56 -5.08
N GLU A 17 1.61 -2.95 -5.86
CA GLU A 17 2.77 -2.11 -6.12
C GLU A 17 2.40 -0.84 -6.87
N ARG A 18 1.45 -0.94 -7.76
CA ARG A 18 0.99 0.22 -8.50
C ARG A 18 0.37 1.25 -7.55
N ARG A 19 -0.42 0.80 -6.60
CA ARG A 19 -0.98 1.69 -5.60
C ARG A 19 0.11 2.28 -4.72
N LEU A 20 1.09 1.48 -4.39
CA LEU A 20 2.23 1.96 -3.60
C LEU A 20 2.93 3.10 -4.32
N LYS A 21 3.13 2.98 -5.62
CA LYS A 21 3.76 4.03 -6.40
C LYS A 21 2.90 5.29 -6.42
N GLU A 22 1.59 5.14 -6.48
CA GLU A 22 0.68 6.29 -6.42
C GLU A 22 0.83 7.00 -5.07
N LEU A 23 0.96 6.24 -4.02
CA LEU A 23 1.16 6.81 -2.69
C LEU A 23 2.48 7.55 -2.60
N GLU A 24 3.54 6.95 -3.12
CA GLU A 24 4.85 7.59 -3.13
C GLU A 24 4.82 8.91 -3.89
N ALA A 25 4.15 8.92 -5.03
CA ALA A 25 4.04 10.12 -5.83
C ALA A 25 3.26 11.21 -5.08
N PHE A 26 2.19 10.81 -4.41
CA PHE A 26 1.41 11.75 -3.62
C PHE A 26 2.25 12.36 -2.51
N TYR A 27 3.00 11.52 -1.81
CA TYR A 27 3.84 11.98 -0.72
C TYR A 27 4.92 12.94 -1.23
N GLU A 28 5.48 12.64 -2.39
CA GLU A 28 6.54 13.46 -2.98
C GLU A 28 6.04 14.86 -3.33
N VAL A 29 4.80 14.93 -3.80
CA VAL A 29 4.20 16.22 -4.19
C VAL A 29 3.71 17.00 -2.99
N ASN A 30 3.13 16.32 -2.00
CA ASN A 30 2.43 16.97 -0.90
C ASN A 30 3.20 16.93 0.43
N GLY A 31 4.22 16.10 0.55
CA GLY A 31 4.99 15.99 1.77
C GLY A 31 4.28 15.23 2.89
N HIS A 32 3.18 14.58 2.58
CA HIS A 32 2.45 13.77 3.56
C HIS A 32 1.59 12.74 2.83
N THR A 33 1.04 11.80 3.57
CA THR A 33 0.19 10.75 3.00
C THR A 33 -1.28 10.93 3.38
N ASN A 34 -1.67 12.12 3.75
CA ASN A 34 -3.03 12.44 4.15
C ASN A 34 -3.89 12.72 2.90
N VAL A 35 -4.23 11.65 2.20
CA VAL A 35 -4.94 11.72 0.93
C VAL A 35 -6.38 12.18 1.14
N PRO A 36 -6.83 13.21 0.41
CA PRO A 36 -8.20 13.69 0.56
C PRO A 36 -9.21 12.69 0.00
N ASN A 37 -10.38 12.67 0.60
CA ASN A 37 -11.46 11.76 0.21
C ASN A 37 -12.33 12.40 -0.86
N LYS A 38 -11.75 12.65 -2.03
CA LYS A 38 -12.51 13.22 -3.13
C LYS A 38 -11.77 13.02 -4.45
N GLY A 39 -12.54 13.03 -5.53
CA GLY A 39 -11.99 12.90 -6.87
C GLY A 39 -11.26 11.58 -7.05
N ASN A 40 -10.17 11.64 -7.78
CA ASN A 40 -9.39 10.45 -8.11
C ASN A 40 -8.65 9.87 -6.91
N ASN A 41 -8.53 10.64 -5.84
CA ASN A 41 -7.81 10.19 -4.66
C ASN A 41 -8.63 9.27 -3.77
N LYS A 42 -9.92 9.18 -4.03
CA LYS A 42 -10.80 8.37 -3.19
C LYS A 42 -10.39 6.89 -3.18
N SER A 43 -10.04 6.36 -4.34
CA SER A 43 -9.59 4.96 -4.44
C SER A 43 -8.30 4.75 -3.67
N LEU A 44 -7.38 5.69 -3.79
CA LEU A 44 -6.10 5.60 -3.09
C LEU A 44 -6.31 5.66 -1.58
N LEU A 45 -7.19 6.55 -1.13
CA LEU A 45 -7.49 6.66 0.29
C LEU A 45 -8.07 5.37 0.84
N THR A 46 -9.00 4.75 0.11
CA THR A 46 -9.58 3.47 0.51
C THR A 46 -8.50 2.40 0.62
N TRP A 47 -7.59 2.38 -0.36
CA TRP A 47 -6.48 1.43 -0.34
C TRP A 47 -5.58 1.65 0.88
N ILE A 48 -5.28 2.91 1.19
CA ILE A 48 -4.46 3.25 2.35
C ILE A 48 -5.10 2.75 3.65
N ARG A 49 -6.40 2.99 3.80
CA ARG A 49 -7.13 2.54 4.98
C ARG A 49 -7.08 1.03 5.11
N ARG A 50 -7.20 0.33 3.98
CA ARG A 50 -7.11 -1.12 3.98
C ARG A 50 -5.73 -1.58 4.43
N GLN A 51 -4.68 -0.92 3.96
CA GLN A 51 -3.33 -1.29 4.34
C GLN A 51 -3.12 -1.11 5.85
N LYS A 52 -3.61 -0.02 6.40
CA LYS A 52 -3.49 0.20 7.84
C LYS A 52 -4.23 -0.88 8.63
N SER A 53 -5.43 -1.23 8.18
CA SER A 53 -6.22 -2.29 8.83
C SER A 53 -5.50 -3.63 8.77
N GLU A 54 -4.98 -3.99 7.60
CA GLU A 54 -4.24 -5.24 7.44
C GLU A 54 -2.99 -5.26 8.30
N TYR A 55 -2.33 -4.13 8.44
CA TYR A 55 -1.15 -4.05 9.29
C TYR A 55 -1.51 -4.28 10.75
N GLN A 56 -2.62 -3.72 11.21
CA GLN A 56 -3.07 -3.93 12.58
C GLN A 56 -3.32 -5.41 12.86
N LYS A 57 -3.94 -6.10 11.91
CA LYS A 57 -4.13 -7.54 12.03
C LYS A 57 -2.81 -8.29 12.05
N PHE A 58 -1.89 -7.86 11.22
CA PHE A 58 -0.57 -8.49 11.12
C PHE A 58 0.16 -8.44 12.46
N ILE A 59 0.22 -7.26 13.10
CA ILE A 59 0.93 -7.14 14.37
C ILE A 59 0.18 -7.79 15.52
N ALA A 60 -1.14 -7.97 15.36
CA ALA A 60 -1.94 -8.67 16.38
C ALA A 60 -1.85 -10.18 16.26
N GLY A 61 -1.15 -10.69 15.23
CA GLY A 61 -1.04 -12.12 15.03
C GLY A 61 -2.22 -12.73 14.32
N GLU A 62 -3.10 -11.91 13.76
CA GLU A 62 -4.26 -12.38 13.01
C GLU A 62 -3.92 -12.59 11.54
N LYS A 63 -4.76 -13.35 10.86
CA LYS A 63 -4.58 -13.54 9.43
C LYS A 63 -4.78 -12.23 8.70
N SER A 64 -3.80 -11.85 7.89
CA SER A 64 -3.92 -10.66 7.06
C SER A 64 -3.12 -10.85 5.79
N LYS A 65 -3.35 -9.97 4.82
CA LYS A 65 -2.59 -9.99 3.58
C LYS A 65 -1.31 -9.18 3.70
N MET A 66 -1.13 -8.53 4.86
CA MET A 66 0.08 -7.77 5.13
C MET A 66 1.21 -8.71 5.49
N ASP A 67 2.43 -8.34 5.12
CA ASP A 67 3.62 -9.02 5.56
C ASP A 67 4.68 -7.98 5.89
N GLU A 68 5.81 -8.44 6.40
CA GLU A 68 6.87 -7.54 6.83
C GLU A 68 7.42 -6.73 5.66
N GLU A 69 7.57 -7.37 4.52
CA GLU A 69 8.09 -6.70 3.34
C GLU A 69 7.18 -5.57 2.89
N ARG A 70 5.87 -5.83 2.83
CA ARG A 70 4.91 -4.79 2.45
C ARG A 70 4.90 -3.66 3.46
N ALA A 71 4.99 -3.99 4.75
CA ALA A 71 5.02 -2.97 5.78
C ALA A 71 6.23 -2.06 5.62
N ILE A 72 7.39 -2.63 5.32
CA ILE A 72 8.60 -1.85 5.09
C ILE A 72 8.42 -0.92 3.89
N LEU A 73 7.87 -1.45 2.81
CA LEU A 73 7.67 -0.66 1.60
C LEU A 73 6.70 0.50 1.84
N LEU A 74 5.64 0.25 2.61
CA LEU A 74 4.68 1.30 2.94
C LEU A 74 5.33 2.40 3.78
N ARG A 75 6.16 2.03 4.73
CA ARG A 75 6.86 3.02 5.55
C ARG A 75 7.85 3.84 4.71
N LYS A 76 8.51 3.20 3.78
CA LYS A 76 9.42 3.91 2.88
C LYS A 76 8.67 4.90 2.00
N ALA A 77 7.43 4.59 1.68
CA ALA A 77 6.60 5.49 0.89
C ALA A 77 6.08 6.67 1.71
N GLY A 78 6.31 6.66 3.01
CA GLY A 78 5.89 7.74 3.88
C GLY A 78 4.60 7.47 4.64
N LEU A 79 4.04 6.27 4.51
CA LEU A 79 2.80 5.94 5.20
C LEU A 79 3.08 5.59 6.66
N ASP A 80 2.30 6.20 7.55
CA ASP A 80 2.39 5.93 8.97
C ASP A 80 1.44 4.79 9.33
N LEU A 81 1.97 3.58 9.42
CA LEU A 81 1.16 2.40 9.72
C LEU A 81 0.76 2.33 11.19
N ASP A 82 1.48 3.01 12.04
CA ASP A 82 1.18 3.00 13.47
C ASP A 82 0.07 3.96 13.84
N SER A 83 -0.29 4.83 12.93
CA SER A 83 -1.40 5.77 13.14
C SER A 83 -2.69 5.09 12.74
N ALA A 84 -3.52 4.84 13.69
CA ALA A 84 -4.80 4.17 13.44
C ALA A 84 -5.85 5.12 12.90
#